data_c9d1e4f776a39ce07d1a164d9a5bb5c5
#
_entry.id   c9d1e4f776a39ce07d1a164d9a5bb5c5
#
_cell.length_a   1.000
_cell.length_b   1.000
_cell.length_c   1.000
_cell.angle_alpha   90.00
_cell.angle_beta   90.00
_cell.angle_gamma   90.00
#
_symmetry.space_group_name_H-M   'P 1'
#
loop_
_entity.id
_entity.type
_entity.pdbx_description
1 polymer ?
#
loop_
_entity_poly.entity_id
_entity_poly.type
_entity_poly.pdbx_seq_one_letter_code
_entity_poly.pdbx_strand_id
1 'polypeptide(L)'
;DSSTSRGLGDVYKRQIYSDAVNQTLYIVVRLMLMVIITTVLTATTKPLDLTLGIEKLLKPFEKVGVPAHIIAMMISIALRFIPTLIEETQRIMNAQASRGVDLENGSIKEKIMAILSLIVPLFVSAFDRADQLANAMEARGYDPSRKRTRYKVLKMQTIDYASMILSVFVLCACIGIWVL
;
A
#
# COMPACT_ATOMS: atom_id res chain seq x y z
N ASP A 1 8.69 12.24 -62.35
CA ASP A 1 8.12 12.58 -61.03
C ASP A 1 7.97 11.42 -60.05
N SER A 2 8.48 10.24 -60.40
CA SER A 2 8.43 9.07 -59.51
C SER A 2 9.54 9.04 -58.43
N SER A 3 10.56 9.88 -58.56
CA SER A 3 11.67 9.98 -57.60
C SER A 3 11.35 10.81 -56.38
N THR A 4 10.50 11.82 -56.53
CA THR A 4 10.10 12.72 -55.45
C THR A 4 9.12 12.06 -54.45
N SER A 5 8.24 11.19 -54.95
CA SER A 5 7.27 10.46 -54.12
C SER A 5 7.92 9.36 -53.26
N ARG A 6 9.01 8.74 -53.73
CA ARG A 6 9.78 7.76 -52.93
C ARG A 6 10.54 8.42 -51.79
N GLY A 7 11.16 9.57 -52.02
CA GLY A 7 11.91 10.29 -51.01
C GLY A 7 11.03 10.76 -49.83
N LEU A 8 9.82 11.25 -50.13
CA LEU A 8 8.85 11.66 -49.11
C LEU A 8 8.36 10.47 -48.27
N GLY A 9 8.11 9.32 -48.91
CA GLY A 9 7.69 8.09 -48.18
C GLY A 9 8.76 7.57 -47.21
N ASP A 10 10.03 7.65 -47.60
CA ASP A 10 11.15 7.16 -46.77
C ASP A 10 11.46 8.10 -45.61
N VAL A 11 11.29 9.42 -45.77
CA VAL A 11 11.40 10.42 -44.70
C VAL A 11 10.28 10.23 -43.70
N TYR A 12 9.04 10.05 -44.15
CA TYR A 12 7.89 9.77 -43.26
C TYR A 12 8.04 8.47 -42.49
N LYS A 13 8.47 7.40 -43.12
CA LYS A 13 8.71 6.13 -42.45
C LYS A 13 9.81 6.24 -41.39
N ARG A 14 10.90 6.96 -41.68
CA ARG A 14 12.03 7.13 -40.77
C ARG A 14 11.62 8.00 -39.54
N GLN A 15 10.78 9.02 -39.76
CA GLN A 15 10.28 9.88 -38.68
C GLN A 15 9.31 9.15 -37.79
N ILE A 16 8.34 8.39 -38.35
CA ILE A 16 7.41 7.55 -37.58
C ILE A 16 8.15 6.48 -36.78
N TYR A 17 9.20 5.89 -37.34
CA TYR A 17 10.00 4.87 -36.66
C TYR A 17 10.82 5.46 -35.51
N SER A 18 11.44 6.63 -35.71
CA SER A 18 12.19 7.36 -34.70
C SER A 18 11.28 7.78 -33.50
N ASP A 19 10.10 8.31 -33.79
CA ASP A 19 9.15 8.73 -32.76
C ASP A 19 8.60 7.51 -32.00
N ALA A 20 8.30 6.41 -32.67
CA ALA A 20 7.85 5.17 -32.04
C ALA A 20 8.93 4.57 -31.13
N VAL A 21 10.20 4.57 -31.55
CA VAL A 21 11.33 4.08 -30.74
C VAL A 21 11.52 4.95 -29.49
N ASN A 22 11.51 6.29 -29.65
CA ASN A 22 11.65 7.21 -28.54
C ASN A 22 10.50 7.06 -27.55
N GLN A 23 9.27 6.91 -28.03
CA GLN A 23 8.09 6.71 -27.18
C GLN A 23 8.14 5.38 -26.44
N THR A 24 8.59 4.32 -27.11
CA THR A 24 8.79 3.00 -26.49
C THR A 24 9.86 3.07 -25.41
N LEU A 25 11.01 3.70 -25.69
CA LEU A 25 12.08 3.89 -24.73
C LEU A 25 11.60 4.68 -23.50
N TYR A 26 10.85 5.75 -23.73
CA TYR A 26 10.26 6.55 -22.65
C TYR A 26 9.34 5.71 -21.76
N ILE A 27 8.48 4.87 -22.35
CA ILE A 27 7.57 3.99 -21.59
C ILE A 27 8.38 2.98 -20.76
N VAL A 28 9.41 2.35 -21.36
CA VAL A 28 10.26 1.37 -20.67
C VAL A 28 10.99 2.01 -19.47
N VAL A 29 11.61 3.17 -19.68
CA VAL A 29 12.30 3.91 -18.63
C VAL A 29 11.32 4.32 -17.52
N ARG A 30 10.14 4.81 -17.86
CA ARG A 30 9.09 5.16 -16.90
C ARG A 30 8.66 3.95 -16.07
N LEU A 31 8.43 2.80 -16.68
CA LEU A 31 8.05 1.58 -15.96
C LEU A 31 9.17 1.11 -15.04
N MET A 32 10.43 1.12 -15.51
CA MET A 32 11.58 0.79 -14.68
C MET A 32 11.70 1.70 -13.46
N LEU A 33 11.58 3.01 -13.65
CA LEU A 33 11.61 3.97 -12.56
C LEU A 33 10.47 3.73 -11.54
N MET A 34 9.25 3.45 -12.00
CA MET A 34 8.13 3.12 -11.12
C MET A 34 8.43 1.89 -10.26
N VAL A 35 8.94 0.82 -10.87
CA VAL A 35 9.29 -0.40 -10.16
C VAL A 35 10.39 -0.14 -9.13
N ILE A 36 11.46 0.56 -9.52
CA ILE A 36 12.58 0.90 -8.62
C ILE A 36 12.09 1.72 -7.42
N ILE A 37 11.32 2.80 -7.65
CA ILE A 37 10.81 3.66 -6.59
C ILE A 37 9.92 2.87 -5.63
N THR A 38 9.01 2.07 -6.16
CA THR A 38 8.11 1.25 -5.33
C THR A 38 8.87 0.22 -4.51
N THR A 39 9.87 -0.44 -5.10
CA THR A 39 10.71 -1.42 -4.41
C THR A 39 11.53 -0.77 -3.30
N VAL A 40 12.16 0.37 -3.57
CA VAL A 40 12.92 1.13 -2.57
C VAL A 40 12.00 1.56 -1.42
N LEU A 41 10.83 2.11 -1.71
CA LEU A 41 9.86 2.51 -0.69
C LEU A 41 9.46 1.33 0.20
N THR A 42 9.12 0.19 -0.41
CA THR A 42 8.69 -1.01 0.33
C THR A 42 9.82 -1.61 1.17
N ALA A 43 11.06 -1.59 0.67
CA ALA A 43 12.21 -2.13 1.37
C ALA A 43 12.71 -1.24 2.52
N THR A 44 12.57 0.08 2.39
CA THR A 44 13.10 1.04 3.37
C THR A 44 12.09 1.46 4.44
N THR A 45 10.78 1.46 4.12
CA THR A 45 9.73 1.99 5.00
C THR A 45 9.01 0.88 5.75
N LYS A 46 9.13 0.88 7.08
CA LYS A 46 8.36 -0.06 7.92
C LYS A 46 6.88 0.32 7.90
N PRO A 47 5.94 -0.64 7.81
CA PRO A 47 4.50 -0.35 7.79
C PRO A 47 4.01 0.49 8.97
N LEU A 48 4.59 0.28 10.17
CA LEU A 48 4.28 1.08 11.36
C LEU A 48 4.73 2.55 11.25
N ASP A 49 5.84 2.82 10.56
CA ASP A 49 6.31 4.20 10.36
C ASP A 49 5.44 4.93 9.33
N LEU A 50 4.93 4.20 8.33
CA LEU A 50 3.93 4.72 7.39
C LEU A 50 2.65 5.15 8.12
N THR A 51 2.19 4.35 9.09
CA THR A 51 1.01 4.67 9.91
C THR A 51 1.19 5.98 10.70
N LEU A 52 2.40 6.18 11.26
CA LEU A 52 2.74 7.43 11.94
C LEU A 52 2.77 8.64 10.98
N GLY A 53 3.18 8.42 9.73
CA GLY A 53 3.13 9.44 8.67
C GLY A 53 1.69 9.82 8.33
N ILE A 54 0.82 8.83 8.12
CA ILE A 54 -0.61 9.04 7.84
C ILE A 54 -1.28 9.82 8.98
N GLU A 55 -0.99 9.49 10.25
CA GLU A 55 -1.55 10.23 11.37
C GLU A 55 -1.11 11.69 11.38
N LYS A 56 0.16 11.99 11.09
CA LYS A 56 0.62 13.38 10.99
C LYS A 56 -0.10 14.14 9.86
N LEU A 57 -0.38 13.47 8.74
CA LEU A 57 -1.14 14.05 7.63
C LEU A 57 -2.62 14.26 7.98
N LEU A 58 -3.20 13.39 8.81
CA LEU A 58 -4.59 13.51 9.27
C LEU A 58 -4.76 14.52 10.42
N LYS A 59 -3.69 14.87 11.11
CA LYS A 59 -3.74 15.80 12.24
C LYS A 59 -4.40 17.16 11.93
N PRO A 60 -4.18 17.84 10.79
CA PRO A 60 -4.91 19.06 10.47
C PRO A 60 -6.43 18.85 10.32
N PHE A 61 -6.86 17.63 9.99
CA PHE A 61 -8.27 17.27 9.84
C PHE A 61 -8.96 17.00 11.20
N GLU A 62 -8.24 16.93 12.30
CA GLU A 62 -8.83 16.87 13.65
C GLU A 62 -9.74 18.08 13.92
N LYS A 63 -9.45 19.24 13.31
CA LYS A 63 -10.29 20.44 13.39
C LYS A 63 -11.67 20.27 12.74
N VAL A 64 -11.80 19.29 11.82
CA VAL A 64 -13.05 18.97 11.10
C VAL A 64 -13.76 17.77 11.75
N GLY A 65 -13.27 17.30 12.91
CA GLY A 65 -13.90 16.19 13.67
C GLY A 65 -13.37 14.81 13.35
N VAL A 66 -12.28 14.68 12.57
CA VAL A 66 -11.66 13.37 12.27
C VAL A 66 -10.76 12.95 13.44
N PRO A 67 -11.03 11.81 14.12
CA PRO A 67 -10.21 11.34 15.24
C PRO A 67 -8.93 10.66 14.75
N ALA A 68 -7.97 11.45 14.22
CA ALA A 68 -6.75 10.96 13.59
C ALA A 68 -5.95 10.00 14.48
N HIS A 69 -5.90 10.27 15.78
CA HIS A 69 -5.21 9.40 16.73
C HIS A 69 -5.86 8.01 16.87
N ILE A 70 -7.19 7.95 16.92
CA ILE A 70 -7.92 6.67 17.02
C ILE A 70 -7.73 5.85 15.73
N ILE A 71 -7.83 6.48 14.57
CA ILE A 71 -7.61 5.83 13.27
C ILE A 71 -6.19 5.24 13.19
N ALA A 72 -5.17 6.02 13.55
CA ALA A 72 -3.80 5.54 13.54
C ALA A 72 -3.57 4.37 14.52
N MET A 73 -4.21 4.40 15.67
CA MET A 73 -4.15 3.31 16.63
C MET A 73 -4.83 2.04 16.07
N MET A 74 -6.01 2.16 15.46
CA MET A 74 -6.69 1.02 14.83
C MET A 74 -5.82 0.39 13.73
N ILE A 75 -5.22 1.21 12.86
CA ILE A 75 -4.31 0.72 11.81
C ILE A 75 -3.09 0.02 12.43
N SER A 76 -2.51 0.57 13.49
CA SER A 76 -1.35 -0.03 14.18
C SER A 76 -1.68 -1.38 14.81
N ILE A 77 -2.87 -1.51 15.40
CA ILE A 77 -3.39 -2.77 15.95
C ILE A 77 -3.63 -3.78 14.80
N ALA A 78 -4.28 -3.35 13.72
CA ALA A 78 -4.53 -4.18 12.55
C ALA A 78 -3.24 -4.73 11.96
N LEU A 79 -2.24 -3.88 11.70
CA LEU A 79 -0.93 -4.28 11.17
C LEU A 79 -0.19 -5.28 12.08
N ARG A 80 -0.37 -5.16 13.40
CA ARG A 80 0.20 -6.09 14.36
C ARG A 80 -0.48 -7.45 14.32
N PHE A 81 -1.81 -7.48 14.09
CA PHE A 81 -2.56 -8.72 14.07
C PHE A 81 -2.51 -9.47 12.73
N ILE A 82 -2.14 -8.81 11.62
CA ILE A 82 -2.04 -9.47 10.31
C ILE A 82 -1.17 -10.75 10.36
N PRO A 83 0.07 -10.73 10.86
CA PRO A 83 0.89 -11.95 10.93
C PRO A 83 0.21 -13.07 11.75
N THR A 84 -0.39 -12.71 12.87
CA THR A 84 -1.06 -13.68 13.76
C THR A 84 -2.31 -14.28 13.10
N LEU A 85 -3.08 -13.48 12.34
CA LEU A 85 -4.23 -13.97 11.60
C LEU A 85 -3.83 -14.88 10.43
N ILE A 86 -2.68 -14.62 9.79
CA ILE A 86 -2.14 -15.51 8.76
C ILE A 86 -1.78 -16.87 9.36
N GLU A 87 -1.11 -16.91 10.51
CA GLU A 87 -0.78 -18.15 11.22
C GLU A 87 -2.04 -18.91 11.65
N GLU A 88 -3.04 -18.20 12.16
CA GLU A 88 -4.33 -18.76 12.55
C GLU A 88 -5.08 -19.36 11.35
N THR A 89 -5.08 -18.62 10.23
CA THR A 89 -5.66 -19.10 8.96
C THR A 89 -5.03 -20.43 8.54
N GLN A 90 -3.69 -20.50 8.56
CA GLN A 90 -2.98 -21.72 8.21
C GLN A 90 -3.33 -22.89 9.14
N ARG A 91 -3.46 -22.63 10.44
CA ARG A 91 -3.85 -23.63 11.43
C ARG A 91 -5.27 -24.14 11.18
N ILE A 92 -6.22 -23.24 10.89
CA ILE A 92 -7.61 -23.60 10.58
C ILE A 92 -7.66 -24.38 9.27
N MET A 93 -6.93 -23.96 8.23
CA MET A 93 -6.86 -24.69 6.95
C MET A 93 -6.38 -26.13 7.15
N ASN A 94 -5.31 -26.33 7.89
CA ASN A 94 -4.78 -27.65 8.17
C ASN A 94 -5.79 -28.51 8.96
N ALA A 95 -6.49 -27.91 9.92
CA ALA A 95 -7.52 -28.61 10.69
C ALA A 95 -8.73 -29.00 9.81
N GLN A 96 -9.17 -28.15 8.88
CA GLN A 96 -10.27 -28.44 7.97
C GLN A 96 -9.87 -29.47 6.89
N ALA A 97 -8.63 -29.40 6.40
CA ALA A 97 -8.09 -30.43 5.51
C ALA A 97 -8.08 -31.83 6.18
N SER A 98 -7.71 -31.90 7.47
CA SER A 98 -7.78 -33.14 8.25
C SER A 98 -9.20 -33.68 8.45
N ARG A 99 -10.22 -32.81 8.33
CA ARG A 99 -11.66 -33.17 8.35
C ARG A 99 -12.20 -33.53 6.97
N GLY A 100 -11.35 -33.57 5.94
CA GLY A 100 -11.71 -33.92 4.57
C GLY A 100 -12.31 -32.79 3.76
N VAL A 101 -12.18 -31.55 4.21
CA VAL A 101 -12.60 -30.37 3.41
C VAL A 101 -11.55 -30.13 2.32
N ASP A 102 -11.97 -30.29 1.06
CA ASP A 102 -11.16 -30.01 -0.13
C ASP A 102 -11.44 -28.58 -0.62
N LEU A 103 -10.38 -27.75 -0.64
CA LEU A 103 -10.47 -26.35 -1.06
C LEU A 103 -10.18 -26.20 -2.56
N GLU A 104 -9.51 -27.17 -3.18
CA GLU A 104 -9.03 -27.07 -4.56
C GLU A 104 -9.98 -27.73 -5.55
N ASN A 105 -10.53 -28.88 -5.20
CA ASN A 105 -11.39 -29.68 -6.06
C ASN A 105 -12.86 -29.60 -5.64
N GLY A 106 -13.76 -29.85 -6.58
CA GLY A 106 -15.19 -29.92 -6.30
C GLY A 106 -16.04 -28.88 -7.05
N SER A 107 -17.34 -28.98 -6.89
CA SER A 107 -18.33 -28.07 -7.46
C SER A 107 -18.25 -26.68 -6.80
N ILE A 108 -18.81 -25.65 -7.46
CA ILE A 108 -18.83 -24.28 -6.93
C ILE A 108 -19.49 -24.24 -5.54
N LYS A 109 -20.53 -25.02 -5.32
CA LYS A 109 -21.23 -25.12 -4.03
C LYS A 109 -20.33 -25.69 -2.92
N GLU A 110 -19.56 -26.72 -3.22
CA GLU A 110 -18.59 -27.34 -2.29
C GLU A 110 -17.47 -26.36 -1.95
N LYS A 111 -16.94 -25.63 -2.93
CA LYS A 111 -15.94 -24.58 -2.71
C LYS A 111 -16.44 -23.47 -1.80
N ILE A 112 -17.69 -23.01 -2.00
CA ILE A 112 -18.29 -22.00 -1.11
C ILE A 112 -18.42 -22.53 0.32
N MET A 113 -18.87 -23.78 0.49
CA MET A 113 -18.96 -24.39 1.81
C MET A 113 -17.59 -24.57 2.46
N ALA A 114 -16.59 -24.97 1.70
CA ALA A 114 -15.21 -25.06 2.18
C ALA A 114 -14.65 -23.71 2.64
N ILE A 115 -14.88 -22.64 1.88
CA ILE A 115 -14.49 -21.27 2.27
C ILE A 115 -15.25 -20.82 3.53
N LEU A 116 -16.54 -21.08 3.65
CA LEU A 116 -17.31 -20.75 4.85
C LEU A 116 -16.79 -21.48 6.08
N SER A 117 -16.36 -22.75 5.94
CA SER A 117 -15.75 -23.51 7.03
C SER A 117 -14.42 -22.95 7.56
N LEU A 118 -13.76 -22.07 6.76
CA LEU A 118 -12.56 -21.34 7.16
C LEU A 118 -12.92 -19.96 7.73
N ILE A 119 -13.84 -19.24 7.07
CA ILE A 119 -14.17 -17.85 7.44
C ILE A 119 -14.86 -17.79 8.81
N VAL A 120 -15.79 -18.72 9.09
CA VAL A 120 -16.57 -18.68 10.34
C VAL A 120 -15.65 -18.84 11.57
N PRO A 121 -14.76 -19.83 11.66
CA PRO A 121 -13.84 -19.94 12.79
C PRO A 121 -12.87 -18.74 12.88
N LEU A 122 -12.38 -18.21 11.76
CA LEU A 122 -11.53 -17.03 11.75
C LEU A 122 -12.25 -15.81 12.33
N PHE A 123 -13.51 -15.64 11.97
CA PHE A 123 -14.34 -14.54 12.46
C PHE A 123 -14.54 -14.61 13.97
N VAL A 124 -14.87 -15.81 14.49
CA VAL A 124 -15.00 -16.05 15.94
C VAL A 124 -13.68 -15.74 16.65
N SER A 125 -12.55 -16.29 16.15
CA SER A 125 -11.23 -16.02 16.74
C SER A 125 -10.85 -14.55 16.72
N ALA A 126 -11.23 -13.80 15.67
CA ALA A 126 -10.98 -12.37 15.57
C ALA A 126 -11.78 -11.57 16.62
N PHE A 127 -13.05 -11.94 16.87
CA PHE A 127 -13.85 -11.32 17.92
C PHE A 127 -13.30 -11.62 19.31
N ASP A 128 -12.97 -12.87 19.60
CA ASP A 128 -12.37 -13.25 20.89
C ASP A 128 -11.08 -12.44 21.17
N ARG A 129 -10.26 -12.21 20.15
CA ARG A 129 -9.06 -11.38 20.27
C ARG A 129 -9.40 -9.90 20.50
N ALA A 130 -10.45 -9.40 19.82
CA ALA A 130 -10.89 -8.02 20.00
C ALA A 130 -11.37 -7.78 21.44
N ASP A 131 -12.15 -8.72 22.00
CA ASP A 131 -12.61 -8.64 23.38
C ASP A 131 -11.46 -8.75 24.38
N GLN A 132 -10.53 -9.67 24.18
CA GLN A 132 -9.33 -9.79 25.02
C GLN A 132 -8.49 -8.50 24.99
N LEU A 133 -8.33 -7.90 23.80
CA LEU A 133 -7.61 -6.64 23.66
C LEU A 133 -8.34 -5.50 24.34
N ALA A 134 -9.66 -5.40 24.17
CA ALA A 134 -10.48 -4.37 24.81
C ALA A 134 -10.35 -4.44 26.34
N ASN A 135 -10.55 -5.62 26.92
CA ASN A 135 -10.40 -5.87 28.36
C ASN A 135 -8.98 -5.52 28.85
N ALA A 136 -7.95 -5.89 28.09
CA ALA A 136 -6.57 -5.56 28.45
C ALA A 136 -6.28 -4.05 28.36
N MET A 137 -6.91 -3.34 27.45
CA MET A 137 -6.80 -1.89 27.31
C MET A 137 -7.52 -1.18 28.45
N GLU A 138 -8.73 -1.60 28.82
CA GLU A 138 -9.48 -1.08 29.94
C GLU A 138 -8.74 -1.29 31.27
N ALA A 139 -8.21 -2.48 31.51
CA ALA A 139 -7.41 -2.80 32.68
C ALA A 139 -6.14 -1.93 32.81
N ARG A 140 -5.61 -1.43 31.68
CA ARG A 140 -4.48 -0.47 31.63
C ARG A 140 -4.92 0.99 31.70
N GLY A 141 -6.20 1.28 31.93
CA GLY A 141 -6.75 2.62 32.02
C GLY A 141 -6.75 3.35 30.66
N TYR A 142 -6.98 2.62 29.58
CA TYR A 142 -7.11 3.25 28.26
C TYR A 142 -8.38 4.11 28.21
N ASP A 143 -8.19 5.39 27.89
CA ASP A 143 -9.26 6.35 27.66
C ASP A 143 -9.04 7.01 26.27
N PRO A 144 -9.96 6.83 25.32
CA PRO A 144 -9.83 7.40 23.98
C PRO A 144 -9.92 8.93 23.94
N SER A 145 -10.49 9.57 24.98
CA SER A 145 -10.66 11.03 25.06
C SER A 145 -9.40 11.74 25.53
N ARG A 146 -8.48 11.05 26.20
CA ARG A 146 -7.26 11.64 26.75
C ARG A 146 -6.19 11.88 25.70
N LYS A 147 -5.65 13.08 25.66
CA LYS A 147 -4.44 13.39 24.90
C LYS A 147 -3.26 12.58 25.43
N ARG A 148 -2.58 11.85 24.55
CA ARG A 148 -1.45 10.99 24.92
C ARG A 148 -0.14 11.51 24.37
N THR A 149 0.94 11.25 25.12
CA THR A 149 2.31 11.39 24.66
C THR A 149 2.73 10.14 23.88
N ARG A 150 3.60 10.31 22.89
CA ARG A 150 4.09 9.21 22.05
C ARG A 150 5.50 8.84 22.44
N TYR A 151 5.75 7.54 22.51
CA TYR A 151 7.09 7.01 22.70
C TYR A 151 7.97 7.24 21.46
N LYS A 152 7.46 6.91 20.26
CA LYS A 152 8.19 7.12 19.00
C LYS A 152 7.64 8.37 18.30
N VAL A 153 8.49 9.39 18.18
CA VAL A 153 8.17 10.62 17.46
C VAL A 153 9.07 10.72 16.23
N LEU A 154 8.46 10.75 15.06
CA LEU A 154 9.20 11.04 13.83
C LEU A 154 9.62 12.51 13.83
N LYS A 155 10.92 12.77 13.84
CA LYS A 155 11.49 14.11 13.70
C LYS A 155 12.00 14.28 12.29
N MET A 156 11.67 15.40 11.65
CA MET A 156 12.25 15.74 10.36
C MET A 156 13.74 16.07 10.53
N GLN A 157 14.57 15.43 9.74
CA GLN A 157 16.00 15.70 9.66
C GLN A 157 16.30 16.67 8.52
N THR A 158 17.50 17.26 8.53
CA THR A 158 17.93 18.18 7.46
C THR A 158 17.94 17.50 6.08
N ILE A 159 18.20 16.19 6.05
CA ILE A 159 18.17 15.39 4.83
C ILE A 159 16.73 15.31 4.25
N ASP A 160 15.71 15.24 5.10
CA ASP A 160 14.31 15.18 4.67
C ASP A 160 13.89 16.49 3.98
N TYR A 161 14.32 17.64 4.50
CA TYR A 161 14.11 18.93 3.86
C TYR A 161 14.84 19.04 2.51
N ALA A 162 16.08 18.56 2.44
CA ALA A 162 16.84 18.57 1.20
C ALA A 162 16.18 17.69 0.12
N SER A 163 15.71 16.47 0.49
CA SER A 163 15.01 15.58 -0.43
C SER A 163 13.66 16.16 -0.90
N MET A 164 12.94 16.84 -0.01
CA MET A 164 11.67 17.48 -0.33
C MET A 164 11.87 18.65 -1.32
N ILE A 165 12.88 19.51 -1.08
CA ILE A 165 13.23 20.61 -2.00
C ILE A 165 13.65 20.06 -3.36
N LEU A 166 14.49 19.01 -3.39
CA LEU A 166 14.92 18.37 -4.62
C LEU A 166 13.73 17.80 -5.41
N SER A 167 12.80 17.13 -4.73
CA SER A 167 11.63 16.52 -5.39
C SER A 167 10.70 17.59 -5.97
N VAL A 168 10.48 18.69 -5.25
CA VAL A 168 9.70 19.83 -5.74
C VAL A 168 10.38 20.50 -6.93
N PHE A 169 11.70 20.66 -6.88
CA PHE A 169 12.47 21.23 -7.99
C PHE A 169 12.36 20.37 -9.26
N VAL A 170 12.52 19.05 -9.14
CA VAL A 170 12.36 18.10 -10.26
C VAL A 170 10.94 18.17 -10.82
N LEU A 171 9.92 18.24 -9.97
CA LEU A 171 8.52 18.33 -10.38
C LEU A 171 8.24 19.62 -11.14
N CYS A 172 8.74 20.77 -10.65
CA CYS A 172 8.63 22.05 -11.33
C CYS A 172 9.37 22.05 -12.68
N ALA A 173 10.56 21.46 -12.75
CA ALA A 173 11.30 21.32 -14.00
C ALA A 173 10.55 20.45 -15.02
N CYS A 174 9.98 19.33 -14.61
CA CYS A 174 9.17 18.47 -15.47
C CYS A 174 7.92 19.20 -15.99
N ILE A 175 7.21 19.95 -15.15
CA ILE A 175 6.06 20.76 -15.58
C ILE A 175 6.49 21.87 -16.54
N GLY A 176 7.61 22.55 -16.26
CA GLY A 176 8.15 23.58 -17.13
C GLY A 176 8.51 23.06 -18.54
N ILE A 177 9.10 21.88 -18.63
CA ILE A 177 9.41 21.22 -19.92
C ILE A 177 8.13 20.80 -20.65
N TRP A 178 7.09 20.40 -19.92
CA TRP A 178 5.82 19.97 -20.53
C TRP A 178 4.98 21.14 -21.05
N VAL A 179 5.10 22.32 -20.45
CA VAL A 179 4.35 23.53 -20.83
C VAL A 179 5.05 24.31 -21.96
N LEU A 180 6.37 24.14 -22.18
CA LEU A 180 7.15 24.78 -23.24
C LEU A 180 7.08 23.97 -24.53
#